data_828cbd0f77fe0bdf1f908cedd07cf213
#
_entry.id   828cbd0f77fe0bdf1f908cedd07cf213
#
_cell.length_a   1.000
_cell.length_b   1.000
_cell.length_c   1.000
_cell.angle_alpha   90.00
_cell.angle_beta   90.00
_cell.angle_gamma   90.00
#
_symmetry.space_group_name_H-M   'P 1'
#
loop_
_entity.id
_entity.type
_entity.pdbx_description
1 polymer ?
#
loop_
_entity_poly.entity_id
_entity_poly.type
_entity_poly.pdbx_seq_one_letter_code
_entity_poly.pdbx_strand_id
1 'polypeptide(L)'
;MTDKRAPQRALLPLWAAVLSAGLAAVMMDLAYPEAAVWILAFPATALVLVSLIGRRFGGALLVGVVYGILFFGLLVSWTSRYLGPVPWAALSVLEGVLTGIALVPIALAYRWLPKAFPGTAGRLLALPAVVAALWVGRELFVGSWPYGGFPWARIGMSQAESPLAPVSSWVGVSGL
;
A
#
# COMPACT_ATOMS: atom_id res chain seq x y z
N MET A 1 35.69 -0.20 16.68
CA MET A 1 35.20 -1.47 16.13
C MET A 1 33.92 -1.17 15.33
N THR A 2 34.02 -1.07 14.02
CA THR A 2 32.88 -0.84 13.12
C THR A 2 32.15 -2.16 12.91
N ASP A 3 31.03 -2.32 13.62
CA ASP A 3 30.09 -3.44 13.40
C ASP A 3 29.56 -3.35 11.96
N LYS A 4 30.20 -4.07 11.04
CA LYS A 4 29.75 -4.27 9.66
C LYS A 4 28.53 -5.22 9.69
N ARG A 5 27.41 -4.75 10.21
CA ARG A 5 26.16 -5.51 10.07
C ARG A 5 25.90 -5.73 8.59
N ALA A 6 25.76 -7.01 8.22
CA ALA A 6 25.48 -7.41 6.85
C ALA A 6 24.28 -6.61 6.29
N PRO A 7 24.33 -6.24 5.00
CA PRO A 7 23.20 -5.51 4.40
C PRO A 7 21.92 -6.33 4.54
N GLN A 8 20.84 -5.71 5.02
CA GLN A 8 19.55 -6.38 5.12
C GLN A 8 19.18 -6.94 3.74
N ARG A 9 19.09 -8.26 3.65
CA ARG A 9 18.61 -8.95 2.45
C ARG A 9 17.09 -8.82 2.36
N ALA A 10 16.55 -8.76 1.13
CA ALA A 10 15.13 -8.83 0.92
C ALA A 10 14.57 -10.17 1.45
N LEU A 11 13.43 -10.12 2.12
CA LEU A 11 12.82 -11.31 2.72
C LEU A 11 12.37 -12.30 1.64
N LEU A 12 11.82 -11.80 0.54
CA LEU A 12 11.37 -12.59 -0.60
C LEU A 12 12.28 -12.37 -1.82
N PRO A 13 12.51 -13.33 -2.70
CA PRO A 13 13.09 -13.09 -4.01
C PRO A 13 12.15 -12.14 -4.81
N LEU A 14 12.68 -11.43 -5.80
CA LEU A 14 11.93 -10.38 -6.51
C LEU A 14 10.65 -10.91 -7.17
N TRP A 15 10.75 -12.07 -7.83
CA TRP A 15 9.60 -12.70 -8.49
C TRP A 15 8.47 -13.03 -7.51
N ALA A 16 8.82 -13.59 -6.33
CA ALA A 16 7.83 -13.93 -5.31
C ALA A 16 7.17 -12.68 -4.71
N ALA A 17 7.92 -11.58 -4.54
CA ALA A 17 7.34 -10.34 -4.07
C ALA A 17 6.43 -9.67 -5.11
N VAL A 18 6.75 -9.79 -6.40
CA VAL A 18 5.89 -9.31 -7.48
C VAL A 18 4.58 -10.13 -7.53
N LEU A 19 4.67 -11.45 -7.41
CA LEU A 19 3.48 -12.32 -7.32
C LEU A 19 2.65 -12.02 -6.07
N SER A 20 3.30 -11.83 -4.91
CA SER A 20 2.61 -11.44 -3.66
C SER A 20 1.92 -10.09 -3.79
N ALA A 21 2.53 -9.13 -4.49
CA ALA A 21 1.94 -7.83 -4.77
C ALA A 21 0.71 -7.94 -5.68
N GLY A 22 0.79 -8.79 -6.71
CA GLY A 22 -0.35 -9.08 -7.58
C GLY A 22 -1.51 -9.74 -6.83
N LEU A 23 -1.22 -10.75 -6.01
CA LEU A 23 -2.21 -11.39 -5.15
C LEU A 23 -2.84 -10.38 -4.17
N ALA A 24 -2.01 -9.54 -3.54
CA ALA A 24 -2.47 -8.51 -2.63
C ALA A 24 -3.41 -7.50 -3.32
N ALA A 25 -3.15 -7.15 -4.58
CA ALA A 25 -4.00 -6.26 -5.36
C ALA A 25 -5.41 -6.85 -5.55
N VAL A 26 -5.50 -8.13 -5.93
CA VAL A 26 -6.78 -8.83 -6.08
C VAL A 26 -7.51 -8.95 -4.73
N MET A 27 -6.80 -9.33 -3.66
CA MET A 27 -7.40 -9.44 -2.33
C MET A 27 -7.89 -8.09 -1.82
N MET A 28 -7.15 -7.02 -2.09
CA MET A 28 -7.55 -5.66 -1.70
C MET A 28 -8.80 -5.23 -2.47
N ASP A 29 -8.87 -5.47 -3.77
CA ASP A 29 -10.05 -5.17 -4.59
C ASP A 29 -11.30 -5.89 -4.05
N LEU A 30 -11.19 -7.20 -3.77
CA LEU A 30 -12.26 -7.99 -3.16
C LEU A 30 -12.69 -7.50 -1.77
N ALA A 31 -11.83 -6.77 -1.07
CA ALA A 31 -12.16 -6.18 0.22
C ALA A 31 -13.03 -4.93 0.11
N TYR A 32 -13.10 -4.29 -1.08
CA TYR A 32 -13.91 -3.10 -1.30
C TYR A 32 -15.41 -3.45 -1.43
N PRO A 33 -16.30 -2.44 -1.31
CA PRO A 33 -17.75 -2.63 -1.16
C PRO A 33 -18.41 -3.44 -2.28
N GLU A 34 -17.83 -3.54 -3.49
CA GLU A 34 -18.42 -4.32 -4.59
C GLU A 34 -18.49 -5.82 -4.26
N ALA A 35 -17.42 -6.39 -3.70
CA ALA A 35 -17.39 -7.78 -3.23
C ALA A 35 -17.57 -7.89 -1.71
N ALA A 36 -17.25 -6.83 -0.96
CA ALA A 36 -17.45 -6.67 0.47
C ALA A 36 -16.77 -7.71 1.37
N VAL A 37 -15.71 -8.37 0.90
CA VAL A 37 -14.94 -9.33 1.70
C VAL A 37 -13.89 -8.59 2.52
N TRP A 38 -14.34 -7.67 3.39
CA TRP A 38 -13.53 -6.70 4.14
C TRP A 38 -12.32 -7.30 4.85
N ILE A 39 -12.42 -8.54 5.34
CA ILE A 39 -11.34 -9.21 6.06
C ILE A 39 -10.07 -9.39 5.20
N LEU A 40 -10.20 -9.43 3.88
CA LEU A 40 -9.07 -9.59 2.95
C LEU A 40 -8.14 -8.37 2.92
N ALA A 41 -8.59 -7.19 3.38
CA ALA A 41 -7.74 -6.01 3.45
C ALA A 41 -6.52 -6.22 4.36
N PHE A 42 -6.66 -6.99 5.45
CA PHE A 42 -5.57 -7.26 6.39
C PHE A 42 -4.45 -8.11 5.78
N PRO A 43 -4.72 -9.33 5.26
CA PRO A 43 -3.69 -10.12 4.60
C PRO A 43 -3.17 -9.46 3.31
N ALA A 44 -4.00 -8.73 2.55
CA ALA A 44 -3.55 -7.96 1.40
C ALA A 44 -2.48 -6.93 1.78
N THR A 45 -2.76 -6.11 2.78
CA THR A 45 -1.79 -5.13 3.32
C THR A 45 -0.53 -5.82 3.82
N ALA A 46 -0.67 -6.92 4.57
CA ALA A 46 0.47 -7.69 5.07
C ALA A 46 1.36 -8.21 3.93
N LEU A 47 0.78 -8.74 2.85
CA LEU A 47 1.53 -9.22 1.68
C LEU A 47 2.31 -8.10 0.99
N VAL A 48 1.71 -6.92 0.82
CA VAL A 48 2.42 -5.75 0.28
C VAL A 48 3.60 -5.38 1.18
N LEU A 49 3.37 -5.23 2.49
CA LEU A 49 4.40 -4.83 3.44
C LEU A 49 5.55 -5.85 3.52
N VAL A 50 5.24 -7.14 3.58
CA VAL A 50 6.24 -8.22 3.56
C VAL A 50 7.06 -8.19 2.28
N SER A 51 6.43 -7.88 1.15
CA SER A 51 7.11 -7.76 -0.15
C SER A 51 8.10 -6.61 -0.21
N LEU A 52 7.97 -5.60 0.65
CA LEU A 52 8.86 -4.43 0.73
C LEU A 52 10.05 -4.62 1.67
N ILE A 53 9.99 -5.60 2.62
CA ILE A 53 11.03 -5.79 3.64
C ILE A 53 12.40 -6.06 2.99
N GLY A 54 13.38 -5.24 3.36
CA GLY A 54 14.77 -5.35 2.91
C GLY A 54 15.02 -4.95 1.45
N ARG A 55 14.02 -4.47 0.72
CA ARG A 55 14.18 -4.04 -0.68
C ARG A 55 14.92 -2.71 -0.79
N ARG A 56 15.62 -2.57 -1.93
CA ARG A 56 16.19 -1.30 -2.39
C ARG A 56 15.16 -0.55 -3.23
N PHE A 57 15.45 0.71 -3.55
CA PHE A 57 14.60 1.62 -4.31
C PHE A 57 13.92 0.95 -5.52
N GLY A 58 14.67 0.42 -6.49
CA GLY A 58 14.11 -0.13 -7.73
C GLY A 58 13.20 -1.34 -7.49
N GLY A 59 13.56 -2.24 -6.55
CA GLY A 59 12.72 -3.38 -6.22
C GLY A 59 11.44 -2.99 -5.48
N ALA A 60 11.51 -1.98 -4.61
CA ALA A 60 10.34 -1.45 -3.92
C ALA A 60 9.39 -0.72 -4.90
N LEU A 61 9.97 0.09 -5.79
CA LEU A 61 9.22 0.79 -6.84
C LEU A 61 8.48 -0.21 -7.73
N LEU A 62 9.16 -1.25 -8.23
CA LEU A 62 8.55 -2.27 -9.08
C LEU A 62 7.38 -2.98 -8.37
N VAL A 63 7.59 -3.45 -7.14
CA VAL A 63 6.55 -4.11 -6.34
C VAL A 63 5.35 -3.19 -6.14
N GLY A 64 5.60 -1.92 -5.80
CA GLY A 64 4.55 -0.94 -5.59
C GLY A 64 3.80 -0.56 -6.87
N VAL A 65 4.50 -0.42 -7.99
CA VAL A 65 3.87 -0.15 -9.30
C VAL A 65 2.99 -1.33 -9.73
N VAL A 66 3.48 -2.56 -9.60
CA VAL A 66 2.69 -3.75 -9.94
C VAL A 66 1.45 -3.85 -9.07
N TYR A 67 1.61 -3.71 -7.74
CA TYR A 67 0.47 -3.66 -6.83
C TYR A 67 -0.53 -2.58 -7.21
N GLY A 68 -0.05 -1.35 -7.41
CA GLY A 68 -0.91 -0.20 -7.68
C GLY A 68 -1.64 -0.31 -9.02
N ILE A 69 -0.96 -0.65 -10.13
CA ILE A 69 -1.60 -0.79 -11.44
C ILE A 69 -2.68 -1.87 -11.40
N LEU A 70 -2.39 -3.03 -10.81
CA LEU A 70 -3.36 -4.12 -10.73
C LEU A 70 -4.54 -3.74 -9.83
N PHE A 71 -4.28 -3.18 -8.65
CA PHE A 71 -5.32 -2.77 -7.71
C PHE A 71 -6.23 -1.69 -8.31
N PHE A 72 -5.68 -0.59 -8.84
CA PHE A 72 -6.49 0.45 -9.46
C PHE A 72 -7.15 -0.03 -10.75
N GLY A 73 -6.48 -0.87 -11.55
CA GLY A 73 -7.07 -1.45 -12.74
C GLY A 73 -8.34 -2.26 -12.45
N LEU A 74 -8.37 -2.98 -11.34
CA LEU A 74 -9.55 -3.71 -10.87
C LEU A 74 -10.58 -2.74 -10.27
N LEU A 75 -10.18 -1.97 -9.27
CA LEU A 75 -11.06 -1.08 -8.48
C LEU A 75 -11.83 -0.09 -9.33
N VAL A 76 -11.20 0.47 -10.37
CA VAL A 76 -11.85 1.46 -11.25
C VAL A 76 -12.26 0.89 -12.61
N SER A 77 -12.36 -0.44 -12.73
CA SER A 77 -12.74 -1.13 -13.99
C SER A 77 -14.06 -0.64 -14.57
N TRP A 78 -14.99 -0.22 -13.73
CA TRP A 78 -16.27 0.38 -14.12
C TRP A 78 -16.10 1.63 -14.99
N THR A 79 -15.02 2.39 -14.83
CA THR A 79 -14.77 3.60 -15.65
C THR A 79 -14.59 3.28 -17.12
N SER A 80 -14.09 2.07 -17.44
CA SER A 80 -13.93 1.63 -18.83
C SER A 80 -15.26 1.57 -19.62
N ARG A 81 -16.36 1.30 -18.91
CA ARG A 81 -17.70 1.24 -19.50
C ARG A 81 -18.28 2.63 -19.84
N TYR A 82 -17.89 3.65 -19.10
CA TYR A 82 -18.41 5.02 -19.26
C TYR A 82 -17.49 5.93 -20.06
N LEU A 83 -16.18 5.81 -19.85
CA LEU A 83 -15.17 6.69 -20.43
C LEU A 83 -14.31 5.99 -21.50
N GLY A 84 -14.46 4.67 -21.63
CA GLY A 84 -13.65 3.85 -22.54
C GLY A 84 -12.33 3.37 -21.90
N PRO A 85 -11.61 2.47 -22.63
CA PRO A 85 -10.43 1.79 -22.07
C PRO A 85 -9.21 2.72 -21.87
N VAL A 86 -9.09 3.79 -22.66
CA VAL A 86 -7.92 4.67 -22.61
C VAL A 86 -7.88 5.49 -21.32
N PRO A 87 -8.95 6.21 -20.89
CA PRO A 87 -8.97 6.90 -19.60
C PRO A 87 -8.81 5.95 -18.42
N TRP A 88 -9.45 4.77 -18.46
CA TRP A 88 -9.28 3.74 -17.44
C TRP A 88 -7.82 3.31 -17.28
N ALA A 89 -7.16 2.97 -18.40
CA ALA A 89 -5.75 2.55 -18.36
C ALA A 89 -4.83 3.68 -17.89
N ALA A 90 -5.06 4.91 -18.37
CA ALA A 90 -4.27 6.08 -17.97
C ALA A 90 -4.38 6.35 -16.47
N LEU A 91 -5.60 6.31 -15.91
CA LEU A 91 -5.83 6.48 -14.47
C LEU A 91 -5.16 5.36 -13.68
N SER A 92 -5.35 4.10 -14.07
CA SER A 92 -4.76 2.94 -13.39
C SER A 92 -3.23 2.99 -13.37
N VAL A 93 -2.61 3.41 -14.47
CA VAL A 93 -1.15 3.56 -14.57
C VAL A 93 -0.67 4.74 -13.72
N LEU A 94 -1.35 5.89 -13.78
CA LEU A 94 -1.01 7.06 -12.96
C LEU A 94 -1.02 6.72 -11.46
N GLU A 95 -2.14 6.19 -10.98
CA GLU A 95 -2.31 5.81 -9.58
C GLU A 95 -1.35 4.69 -9.16
N GLY A 96 -1.10 3.75 -10.07
CA GLY A 96 -0.13 2.68 -9.86
C GLY A 96 1.30 3.21 -9.70
N VAL A 97 1.72 4.16 -10.53
CA VAL A 97 3.04 4.80 -10.42
C VAL A 97 3.15 5.62 -9.14
N LEU A 98 2.13 6.42 -8.81
CA LEU A 98 2.10 7.19 -7.56
C LEU A 98 2.16 6.26 -6.33
N THR A 99 1.46 5.12 -6.37
CA THR A 99 1.55 4.09 -5.35
C THR A 99 2.95 3.51 -5.26
N GLY A 100 3.57 3.18 -6.38
CA GLY A 100 4.94 2.68 -6.43
C GLY A 100 5.93 3.64 -5.79
N ILE A 101 5.86 4.91 -6.13
CA ILE A 101 6.70 5.97 -5.55
C ILE A 101 6.47 6.06 -4.03
N ALA A 102 5.22 6.05 -3.59
CA ALA A 102 4.87 6.19 -2.18
C ALA A 102 5.23 4.98 -1.31
N LEU A 103 5.34 3.77 -1.88
CA LEU A 103 5.78 2.58 -1.15
C LEU A 103 7.31 2.49 -0.97
N VAL A 104 8.09 3.26 -1.74
CA VAL A 104 9.55 3.33 -1.56
C VAL A 104 9.95 3.82 -0.15
N PRO A 105 9.42 4.92 0.39
CA PRO A 105 9.70 5.36 1.76
C PRO A 105 9.42 4.27 2.81
N ILE A 106 8.38 3.46 2.64
CA ILE A 106 8.07 2.33 3.53
C ILE A 106 9.20 1.28 3.49
N ALA A 107 9.66 0.91 2.29
CA ALA A 107 10.79 -0.02 2.16
C ALA A 107 12.08 0.55 2.79
N LEU A 108 12.31 1.85 2.69
CA LEU A 108 13.43 2.54 3.33
C LEU A 108 13.27 2.60 4.85
N ALA A 109 12.04 2.79 5.36
CA ALA A 109 11.76 2.76 6.79
C ALA A 109 12.13 1.39 7.39
N TYR A 110 11.79 0.27 6.76
CA TYR A 110 12.22 -1.06 7.18
C TYR A 110 13.75 -1.21 7.25
N ARG A 111 14.50 -0.48 6.43
CA ARG A 111 15.96 -0.56 6.40
C ARG A 111 16.66 0.35 7.42
N TRP A 112 16.08 1.52 7.69
CA TRP A 112 16.75 2.57 8.46
C TRP A 112 16.27 2.67 9.90
N LEU A 113 14.94 2.55 10.14
CA LEU A 113 14.40 2.68 11.49
C LEU A 113 15.00 1.70 12.51
N PRO A 114 15.17 0.39 12.21
CA PRO A 114 15.77 -0.53 13.18
C PRO A 114 17.22 -0.22 13.53
N LYS A 115 17.90 0.61 12.71
CA LYS A 115 19.25 1.10 12.99
C LYS A 115 19.23 2.38 13.83
N ALA A 116 18.29 3.28 13.53
CA ALA A 116 18.12 4.55 14.23
C ALA A 116 17.52 4.34 15.64
N PHE A 117 16.60 3.41 15.77
CA PHE A 117 15.92 3.06 17.02
C PHE A 117 16.12 1.56 17.33
N PRO A 118 17.31 1.17 17.80
CA PRO A 118 17.59 -0.21 18.15
C PRO A 118 16.82 -0.57 19.42
N GLY A 119 16.16 -1.72 19.42
CA GLY A 119 15.43 -2.23 20.57
C GLY A 119 13.98 -2.57 20.28
N THR A 120 13.29 -3.09 21.31
CA THR A 120 11.91 -3.59 21.20
C THR A 120 10.93 -2.46 20.88
N ALA A 121 11.04 -1.32 21.55
CA ALA A 121 10.17 -0.16 21.30
C ALA A 121 10.30 0.38 19.87
N GLY A 122 11.53 0.44 19.32
CA GLY A 122 11.76 0.84 17.93
C GLY A 122 11.09 -0.11 16.93
N ARG A 123 11.13 -1.42 17.21
CA ARG A 123 10.56 -2.43 16.31
C ARG A 123 9.05 -2.58 16.43
N LEU A 124 8.50 -2.51 17.63
CA LEU A 124 7.09 -2.79 17.90
C LEU A 124 6.20 -1.55 17.90
N LEU A 125 6.76 -0.35 18.11
CA LEU A 125 6.00 0.90 18.14
C LEU A 125 6.42 1.86 17.03
N ALA A 126 7.71 2.26 16.99
CA ALA A 126 8.14 3.29 16.05
C ALA A 126 8.03 2.83 14.58
N LEU A 127 8.44 1.60 14.26
CA LEU A 127 8.38 1.11 12.89
C LEU A 127 6.95 0.97 12.37
N PRO A 128 6.01 0.31 13.06
CA PRO A 128 4.62 0.26 12.62
C PRO A 128 3.97 1.64 12.51
N ALA A 129 4.22 2.54 13.46
CA ALA A 129 3.68 3.90 13.44
C ALA A 129 4.16 4.69 12.21
N VAL A 130 5.46 4.61 11.88
CA VAL A 130 6.00 5.28 10.69
C VAL A 130 5.46 4.66 9.41
N VAL A 131 5.34 3.33 9.32
CA VAL A 131 4.76 2.64 8.17
C VAL A 131 3.31 3.04 7.97
N ALA A 132 2.50 3.07 9.03
CA ALA A 132 1.12 3.54 8.99
C ALA A 132 1.03 5.01 8.56
N ALA A 133 1.85 5.88 9.15
CA ALA A 133 1.88 7.31 8.78
C ALA A 133 2.27 7.53 7.31
N LEU A 134 3.21 6.77 6.76
CA LEU A 134 3.60 6.82 5.36
C LEU A 134 2.47 6.32 4.44
N TRP A 135 1.77 5.28 4.84
CA TRP A 135 0.62 4.76 4.09
C TRP A 135 -0.53 5.77 4.05
N VAL A 136 -0.95 6.27 5.21
CA VAL A 136 -2.02 7.27 5.31
C VAL A 136 -1.62 8.58 4.63
N GLY A 137 -0.36 9.01 4.80
CA GLY A 137 0.18 10.20 4.12
C GLY A 137 0.09 10.11 2.60
N ARG A 138 0.37 8.92 2.04
CA ARG A 138 0.16 8.65 0.61
C ARG A 138 -1.33 8.81 0.23
N GLU A 139 -2.24 8.23 0.99
CA GLU A 139 -3.68 8.31 0.69
C GLU A 139 -4.21 9.74 0.74
N LEU A 140 -3.76 10.52 1.71
CA LEU A 140 -4.11 11.95 1.83
C LEU A 140 -3.54 12.76 0.67
N PHE A 141 -2.29 12.50 0.27
CA PHE A 141 -1.65 13.17 -0.86
C PHE A 141 -2.40 12.89 -2.16
N VAL A 142 -2.58 11.61 -2.50
CA VAL A 142 -3.25 11.19 -3.74
C VAL A 142 -4.74 11.57 -3.72
N GLY A 143 -5.36 11.60 -2.55
CA GLY A 143 -6.74 12.05 -2.38
C GLY A 143 -6.96 13.56 -2.55
N SER A 144 -5.89 14.36 -2.73
CA SER A 144 -5.95 15.81 -2.92
C SER A 144 -5.20 16.31 -4.16
N TRP A 145 -4.26 15.53 -4.71
CA TRP A 145 -3.41 15.89 -5.84
C TRP A 145 -3.12 14.65 -6.72
N PRO A 146 -3.00 14.79 -8.05
CA PRO A 146 -3.22 15.97 -8.91
C PRO A 146 -4.71 16.22 -9.23
N TYR A 147 -5.01 17.40 -9.79
CA TYR A 147 -6.35 17.76 -10.30
C TYR A 147 -7.51 17.61 -9.31
N GLY A 148 -7.26 17.81 -8.01
CA GLY A 148 -8.26 17.60 -6.94
C GLY A 148 -8.20 16.22 -6.30
N GLY A 149 -7.31 15.35 -6.81
CA GLY A 149 -7.03 14.03 -6.24
C GLY A 149 -8.02 12.94 -6.60
N PHE A 150 -7.65 11.71 -6.22
CA PHE A 150 -8.48 10.52 -6.43
C PHE A 150 -8.63 9.75 -5.10
N PRO A 151 -9.64 10.10 -4.26
CA PRO A 151 -9.76 9.55 -2.91
C PRO A 151 -10.41 8.16 -2.81
N TRP A 152 -10.72 7.51 -3.92
CA TRP A 152 -11.51 6.27 -3.98
C TRP A 152 -10.81 5.03 -3.42
N ALA A 153 -9.49 5.05 -3.31
CA ALA A 153 -8.70 3.90 -2.88
C ALA A 153 -8.17 4.01 -1.44
N ARG A 154 -8.84 4.74 -0.57
CA ARG A 154 -8.50 4.77 0.86
C ARG A 154 -8.80 3.43 1.49
N ILE A 155 -7.82 2.84 2.20
CA ILE A 155 -7.96 1.50 2.77
C ILE A 155 -9.15 1.40 3.74
N GLY A 156 -9.48 2.48 4.45
CA GLY A 156 -10.65 2.52 5.32
C GLY A 156 -11.97 2.28 4.59
N MET A 157 -12.06 2.53 3.27
CA MET A 157 -13.27 2.24 2.49
C MET A 157 -13.52 0.74 2.34
N SER A 158 -12.48 -0.09 2.40
CA SER A 158 -12.61 -1.55 2.42
C SER A 158 -13.34 -2.06 3.68
N GLN A 159 -13.44 -1.22 4.72
CA GLN A 159 -14.07 -1.57 5.99
C GLN A 159 -15.54 -1.13 6.09
N ALA A 160 -16.15 -0.66 5.00
CA ALA A 160 -17.52 -0.16 5.00
C ALA A 160 -18.56 -1.17 5.52
N GLU A 161 -18.36 -2.47 5.20
CA GLU A 161 -19.21 -3.57 5.65
C GLU A 161 -18.63 -4.33 6.85
N SER A 162 -17.57 -3.81 7.47
CA SER A 162 -16.93 -4.44 8.62
C SER A 162 -17.54 -3.98 9.94
N PRO A 163 -17.37 -4.73 11.04
CA PRO A 163 -17.72 -4.27 12.40
C PRO A 163 -16.99 -2.98 12.81
N LEU A 164 -15.93 -2.58 12.11
CA LEU A 164 -15.16 -1.38 12.38
C LEU A 164 -15.76 -0.12 11.72
N ALA A 165 -16.70 -0.26 10.78
CA ALA A 165 -17.31 0.87 10.07
C ALA A 165 -17.80 2.00 10.98
N PRO A 166 -18.45 1.75 12.14
CA PRO A 166 -18.89 2.81 13.06
C PRO A 166 -17.76 3.67 13.61
N VAL A 167 -16.52 3.14 13.70
CA VAL A 167 -15.34 3.87 14.22
C VAL A 167 -15.01 5.06 13.30
N SER A 168 -15.32 4.95 12.01
CA SER A 168 -15.11 6.05 11.05
C SER A 168 -15.84 7.34 11.42
N SER A 169 -16.93 7.27 12.18
CA SER A 169 -17.64 8.45 12.68
C SER A 169 -16.80 9.29 13.66
N TRP A 170 -15.80 8.70 14.31
CA TRP A 170 -14.93 9.35 15.28
C TRP A 170 -13.62 9.82 14.67
N VAL A 171 -13.01 9.00 13.80
CA VAL A 171 -11.66 9.24 13.29
C VAL A 171 -11.61 9.48 11.78
N GLY A 172 -12.74 9.45 11.12
CA GLY A 172 -12.84 9.53 9.65
C GLY A 172 -12.38 8.24 8.96
N VAL A 173 -12.57 8.21 7.63
CA VAL A 173 -12.15 7.04 6.80
C VAL A 173 -10.64 6.83 6.83
N SER A 174 -9.86 7.91 6.95
CA SER A 174 -8.38 7.81 7.00
C SER A 174 -7.83 7.44 8.37
N GLY A 175 -8.64 7.46 9.42
CA GLY A 175 -8.25 7.04 10.76
C GLY A 175 -8.63 5.58 11.07
N LEU A 176 -9.41 4.96 10.18
CA LEU A 176 -9.82 3.58 10.27
C LEU A 176 -8.73 2.66 9.72
#